data_cf8b719e81743201c6cc3248a71037d4
#
_entry.id   cf8b719e81743201c6cc3248a71037d4
#
_cell.length_a   1.000
_cell.length_b   1.000
_cell.length_c   1.000
_cell.angle_alpha   90.00
_cell.angle_beta   90.00
_cell.angle_gamma   90.00
#
_symmetry.space_group_name_H-M   'P 1'
#
loop_
_entity.id
_entity.type
_entity.pdbx_description
1 polymer ?
#
loop_
_entity_poly.entity_id
_entity_poly.type
_entity_poly.pdbx_seq_one_letter_code
_entity_poly.pdbx_strand_id
1 'polypeptide(L)'
;MDKADVVIKSNAVFTGDGLEPFKGGVAVRGDKIVACGDDAHLAPFIGPDTEVRDFGDQLVMPGLIDSHTHFAQGAFMTDPDFAVNLIDCTSFEMAMERVVAFAADHPDNEWILGCQIIQFQWDVPEMPTAAMIDEYISDRPVFLQQVDLHTFSANTCAINKVGVTSQTPDPAGGKILKDAEGNLTGVFSNNAGVFFMDEVYDPAPEVVDASFAKTARRANALGITTVGMVNPTFVSMENPYAVLAGLNAKGDLPLRVFLYTDLFENESLTLEQIKEKYAFPGTQVEWHGFKQFLDGVCSDHTAWMLEPYSNAPDTCGEPAEEPERIRAAILRAQEWGVDTRIHAIGDRSVRFVLDCFEEGERLHGKRDCRHSMEHNETVQPEDMPRYAELGVCPGMQPWHMLLDMADLAKDDAVGPERAALSWPLHSLLASGAVVHLGSDFPVVGLEPMEEVYGAVFRMLEDGSNPEGWFPQERITMAEALRAYTYGSAYAMHAEDRIGTLACGKQADICVLDRNLFDCEPAEVLEATASLTMIAGKVVYEA
;
A
#
# COMPACT_ATOMS: atom_id res chain seq x y z
N MET A 1 18.73 36.75 -11.65
CA MET A 1 17.95 35.54 -11.36
C MET A 1 16.62 35.97 -10.73
N ASP A 2 15.55 35.38 -11.13
CA ASP A 2 14.27 35.63 -10.48
C ASP A 2 14.31 35.07 -9.06
N LYS A 3 13.70 35.77 -8.12
CA LYS A 3 13.70 35.39 -6.70
C LYS A 3 12.74 34.26 -6.44
N ALA A 4 13.00 33.51 -5.37
CA ALA A 4 12.09 32.49 -4.87
C ALA A 4 10.91 33.13 -4.12
N ASP A 5 9.78 32.46 -4.09
CA ASP A 5 8.64 32.83 -3.24
C ASP A 5 8.91 32.42 -1.79
N VAL A 6 9.45 31.19 -1.60
CA VAL A 6 9.83 30.68 -0.29
C VAL A 6 11.19 29.95 -0.36
N VAL A 7 11.96 30.03 0.72
CA VAL A 7 13.17 29.24 0.96
C VAL A 7 13.00 28.49 2.27
N ILE A 8 13.01 27.17 2.19
CA ILE A 8 12.94 26.25 3.33
C ILE A 8 14.36 25.86 3.69
N LYS A 9 14.80 26.11 4.93
CA LYS A 9 16.15 25.87 5.43
C LYS A 9 16.16 24.87 6.57
N SER A 10 17.24 24.09 6.65
CA SER A 10 17.50 23.18 7.76
C SER A 10 18.99 22.85 7.88
N ASN A 11 19.39 22.33 9.06
CA ASN A 11 20.69 21.71 9.26
C ASN A 11 20.75 20.29 8.65
N ALA A 12 19.58 19.70 8.26
CA ALA A 12 19.44 18.38 7.69
C ALA A 12 18.55 18.41 6.44
N VAL A 13 19.14 18.52 5.25
CA VAL A 13 18.43 18.50 3.96
C VAL A 13 18.83 17.22 3.22
N PHE A 14 17.89 16.30 3.06
CA PHE A 14 18.03 15.08 2.28
C PHE A 14 17.43 15.28 0.89
N THR A 15 18.22 15.14 -0.16
CA THR A 15 17.78 15.46 -1.54
C THR A 15 17.01 14.35 -2.23
N GLY A 16 17.05 13.12 -1.72
CA GLY A 16 16.46 11.93 -2.37
C GLY A 16 17.40 11.27 -3.40
N ASP A 17 18.48 11.93 -3.81
CA ASP A 17 19.51 11.40 -4.72
C ASP A 17 20.89 11.25 -4.05
N GLY A 18 21.11 11.92 -2.92
CA GLY A 18 22.29 11.80 -2.06
C GLY A 18 22.14 10.69 -1.03
N LEU A 19 23.25 10.40 -0.34
CA LEU A 19 23.26 9.38 0.72
C LEU A 19 23.07 9.96 2.12
N GLU A 20 23.48 11.20 2.34
CA GLU A 20 23.47 11.87 3.65
C GLU A 20 22.84 13.25 3.55
N PRO A 21 22.12 13.70 4.59
CA PRO A 21 21.63 15.07 4.64
C PRO A 21 22.76 16.08 4.83
N PHE A 22 22.53 17.29 4.39
CA PHE A 22 23.48 18.40 4.54
C PHE A 22 22.79 19.67 5.06
N LYS A 23 23.56 20.58 5.63
CA LYS A 23 23.06 21.89 6.05
C LYS A 23 22.84 22.80 4.85
N GLY A 24 21.59 23.26 4.66
CA GLY A 24 21.24 24.09 3.52
C GLY A 24 19.76 24.37 3.42
N GLY A 25 19.20 24.25 2.22
CA GLY A 25 17.77 24.45 2.00
C GLY A 25 17.35 24.28 0.55
N VAL A 26 16.07 24.55 0.35
CA VAL A 26 15.37 24.45 -0.94
C VAL A 26 14.68 25.78 -1.24
N ALA A 27 14.92 26.34 -2.41
CA ALA A 27 14.25 27.55 -2.89
C ALA A 27 13.13 27.15 -3.88
N VAL A 28 11.93 27.66 -3.62
CA VAL A 28 10.71 27.34 -4.39
C VAL A 28 10.17 28.61 -5.03
N ARG A 29 9.74 28.50 -6.29
CA ARG A 29 9.03 29.55 -7.01
C ARG A 29 7.87 28.94 -7.81
N GLY A 30 6.65 29.41 -7.52
CA GLY A 30 5.43 28.80 -8.05
C GLY A 30 5.34 27.33 -7.60
N ASP A 31 5.22 26.44 -8.56
CA ASP A 31 5.15 24.99 -8.33
C ASP A 31 6.51 24.27 -8.39
N LYS A 32 7.63 25.01 -8.56
CA LYS A 32 8.94 24.43 -8.90
C LYS A 32 10.02 24.71 -7.87
N ILE A 33 10.87 23.72 -7.68
CA ILE A 33 12.18 23.89 -7.04
C ILE A 33 13.10 24.66 -8.02
N VAL A 34 13.63 25.79 -7.59
CA VAL A 34 14.54 26.63 -8.40
C VAL A 34 15.99 26.54 -7.96
N ALA A 35 16.24 26.10 -6.73
CA ALA A 35 17.56 25.76 -6.21
C ALA A 35 17.46 24.83 -4.99
N CYS A 36 18.45 23.96 -4.81
CA CYS A 36 18.67 23.20 -3.59
C CYS A 36 20.18 23.21 -3.33
N GLY A 37 20.61 23.53 -2.12
CA GLY A 37 22.02 23.61 -1.77
C GLY A 37 22.30 24.36 -0.47
N ASP A 38 23.57 24.70 -0.25
CA ASP A 38 24.00 25.45 0.91
C ASP A 38 23.57 26.95 0.88
N ASP A 39 23.81 27.68 1.96
CA ASP A 39 23.45 29.09 2.07
C ASP A 39 24.05 29.97 0.97
N ALA A 40 25.26 29.67 0.51
CA ALA A 40 25.91 30.43 -0.56
C ALA A 40 25.19 30.20 -1.90
N HIS A 41 24.76 28.97 -2.17
CA HIS A 41 24.01 28.62 -3.36
C HIS A 41 22.60 29.24 -3.34
N LEU A 42 21.96 29.34 -2.18
CA LEU A 42 20.60 29.89 -2.02
C LEU A 42 20.54 31.41 -2.00
N ALA A 43 21.60 32.08 -1.56
CA ALA A 43 21.64 33.55 -1.41
C ALA A 43 21.16 34.32 -2.66
N PRO A 44 21.50 33.94 -3.92
CA PRO A 44 21.01 34.60 -5.13
C PRO A 44 19.49 34.54 -5.32
N PHE A 45 18.80 33.59 -4.71
CA PHE A 45 17.35 33.38 -4.84
C PHE A 45 16.54 34.10 -3.77
N ILE A 46 17.18 34.58 -2.68
CA ILE A 46 16.50 35.33 -1.62
C ILE A 46 16.40 36.82 -2.02
N GLY A 47 15.19 37.35 -1.92
CA GLY A 47 14.86 38.75 -2.19
C GLY A 47 14.05 39.39 -1.07
N PRO A 48 13.63 40.68 -1.20
CA PRO A 48 12.85 41.34 -0.16
C PRO A 48 11.50 40.69 0.15
N ASP A 49 10.90 40.06 -0.87
CA ASP A 49 9.58 39.43 -0.78
C ASP A 49 9.66 37.91 -0.59
N THR A 50 10.86 37.33 -0.51
CA THR A 50 11.07 35.91 -0.30
C THR A 50 10.79 35.53 1.15
N GLU A 51 9.83 34.66 1.41
CA GLU A 51 9.65 34.06 2.72
C GLU A 51 10.82 33.11 3.02
N VAL A 52 11.45 33.23 4.16
CA VAL A 52 12.52 32.32 4.62
C VAL A 52 12.02 31.61 5.86
N ARG A 53 11.88 30.27 5.76
CA ARG A 53 11.44 29.40 6.84
C ARG A 53 12.62 28.52 7.27
N ASP A 54 13.02 28.63 8.52
CA ASP A 54 14.14 27.85 9.09
C ASP A 54 13.59 26.82 10.08
N PHE A 55 13.81 25.55 9.79
CA PHE A 55 13.34 24.40 10.56
C PHE A 55 14.42 23.83 11.50
N GLY A 56 15.58 24.50 11.64
CA GLY A 56 16.63 24.06 12.58
C GLY A 56 17.20 22.69 12.25
N ASP A 57 17.03 21.73 13.16
CA ASP A 57 17.57 20.37 13.02
C ASP A 57 16.54 19.37 12.43
N GLN A 58 15.37 19.84 12.03
CA GLN A 58 14.33 19.02 11.41
C GLN A 58 14.76 18.57 10.00
N LEU A 59 14.35 17.35 9.60
CA LEU A 59 14.70 16.80 8.29
C LEU A 59 13.83 17.39 7.18
N VAL A 60 14.45 18.11 6.25
CA VAL A 60 13.81 18.55 4.99
C VAL A 60 14.12 17.54 3.91
N MET A 61 13.09 16.98 3.27
CA MET A 61 13.22 15.93 2.26
C MET A 61 12.18 16.06 1.16
N PRO A 62 12.30 15.30 0.04
CA PRO A 62 11.20 15.20 -0.92
C PRO A 62 9.93 14.68 -0.23
N GLY A 63 8.77 15.11 -0.71
CA GLY A 63 7.50 14.57 -0.24
C GLY A 63 7.46 13.05 -0.39
N LEU A 64 6.95 12.36 0.61
CA LEU A 64 6.84 10.91 0.63
C LEU A 64 5.84 10.45 -0.43
N ILE A 65 6.13 9.30 -1.04
CA ILE A 65 5.34 8.71 -2.12
C ILE A 65 5.00 7.29 -1.72
N ASP A 66 3.78 7.08 -1.23
CA ASP A 66 3.28 5.75 -0.95
C ASP A 66 2.89 5.07 -2.25
N SER A 67 3.73 4.16 -2.72
CA SER A 67 3.60 3.63 -4.06
C SER A 67 2.56 2.52 -4.21
N HIS A 68 2.04 1.97 -3.11
CA HIS A 68 1.08 0.88 -3.11
C HIS A 68 0.04 1.08 -2.03
N THR A 69 -1.16 1.51 -2.42
CA THR A 69 -2.29 1.72 -1.50
C THR A 69 -3.60 1.24 -2.11
N HIS A 70 -4.48 0.68 -1.31
CA HIS A 70 -5.91 0.54 -1.60
C HIS A 70 -6.67 1.76 -1.07
N PHE A 71 -6.24 2.96 -1.48
CA PHE A 71 -6.65 4.23 -0.90
C PHE A 71 -8.16 4.41 -0.76
N ALA A 72 -8.92 4.07 -1.81
CA ALA A 72 -10.38 4.20 -1.78
C ALA A 72 -11.02 3.28 -0.74
N GLN A 73 -10.59 2.03 -0.67
CA GLN A 73 -11.07 1.05 0.31
C GLN A 73 -10.66 1.45 1.72
N GLY A 74 -9.40 1.82 1.92
CA GLY A 74 -8.86 2.23 3.19
C GLY A 74 -9.53 3.48 3.75
N ALA A 75 -9.96 4.40 2.88
CA ALA A 75 -10.69 5.58 3.31
C ALA A 75 -11.99 5.24 4.05
N PHE A 76 -12.68 4.17 3.65
CA PHE A 76 -13.89 3.71 4.36
C PHE A 76 -13.54 2.86 5.58
N MET A 77 -12.62 1.90 5.41
CA MET A 77 -12.27 0.95 6.46
C MET A 77 -11.68 1.61 7.71
N THR A 78 -11.04 2.77 7.55
CA THR A 78 -10.44 3.52 8.66
C THR A 78 -11.24 4.76 9.07
N ASP A 79 -12.39 5.02 8.44
CA ASP A 79 -13.27 6.10 8.86
C ASP A 79 -14.15 5.66 10.05
N PRO A 80 -13.97 6.25 11.25
CA PRO A 80 -14.72 5.86 12.44
C PRO A 80 -16.23 6.15 12.37
N ASP A 81 -16.67 6.91 11.37
CA ASP A 81 -18.09 7.13 11.12
C ASP A 81 -18.69 6.02 10.24
N PHE A 82 -17.86 5.23 9.56
CA PHE A 82 -18.28 4.18 8.63
C PHE A 82 -17.94 2.77 9.11
N ALA A 83 -16.78 2.56 9.71
CA ALA A 83 -16.28 1.25 10.14
C ALA A 83 -15.68 1.29 11.54
N VAL A 84 -15.73 0.15 12.25
CA VAL A 84 -15.06 -0.02 13.53
C VAL A 84 -13.71 -0.70 13.34
N ASN A 85 -12.64 -0.03 13.78
CA ASN A 85 -11.29 -0.60 13.76
C ASN A 85 -11.11 -1.60 14.91
N LEU A 86 -10.60 -2.81 14.60
CA LEU A 86 -10.44 -3.92 15.52
C LEU A 86 -8.98 -4.39 15.67
N ILE A 87 -8.01 -3.62 15.14
CA ILE A 87 -6.60 -4.01 15.01
C ILE A 87 -5.93 -4.36 16.35
N ASP A 88 -6.28 -3.64 17.41
CA ASP A 88 -5.73 -3.81 18.76
C ASP A 88 -6.60 -4.68 19.68
N CYS A 89 -7.61 -5.38 19.12
CA CYS A 89 -8.40 -6.33 19.87
C CYS A 89 -7.62 -7.63 20.08
N THR A 90 -7.44 -8.02 21.33
CA THR A 90 -6.70 -9.24 21.73
C THR A 90 -7.60 -10.43 22.02
N SER A 91 -8.92 -10.28 21.89
CA SER A 91 -9.89 -11.36 22.02
C SER A 91 -11.14 -11.10 21.16
N PHE A 92 -11.89 -12.16 20.88
CA PHE A 92 -13.18 -12.08 20.21
C PHE A 92 -14.18 -11.22 21.00
N GLU A 93 -14.24 -11.39 22.33
CA GLU A 93 -15.13 -10.64 23.20
C GLU A 93 -14.84 -9.14 23.12
N MET A 94 -13.57 -8.74 23.17
CA MET A 94 -13.16 -7.34 23.06
C MET A 94 -13.56 -6.75 21.69
N ALA A 95 -13.38 -7.52 20.62
CA ALA A 95 -13.79 -7.11 19.29
C ALA A 95 -15.32 -6.91 19.22
N MET A 96 -16.09 -7.85 19.75
CA MET A 96 -17.56 -7.75 19.73
C MET A 96 -18.11 -6.66 20.65
N GLU A 97 -17.50 -6.40 21.82
CA GLU A 97 -17.87 -5.24 22.65
C GLU A 97 -17.72 -3.93 21.87
N ARG A 98 -16.64 -3.79 21.09
CA ARG A 98 -16.38 -2.62 20.27
C ARG A 98 -17.38 -2.52 19.09
N VAL A 99 -17.69 -3.63 18.44
CA VAL A 99 -18.70 -3.73 17.39
C VAL A 99 -20.11 -3.33 17.90
N VAL A 100 -20.48 -3.82 19.09
CA VAL A 100 -21.77 -3.45 19.74
C VAL A 100 -21.82 -1.98 20.08
N ALA A 101 -20.74 -1.42 20.64
CA ALA A 101 -20.67 0.01 20.96
C ALA A 101 -20.81 0.85 19.69
N PHE A 102 -20.07 0.52 18.63
CA PHE A 102 -20.19 1.18 17.33
C PHE A 102 -21.63 1.13 16.78
N ALA A 103 -22.24 -0.05 16.85
CA ALA A 103 -23.62 -0.26 16.41
C ALA A 103 -24.64 0.60 17.19
N ALA A 104 -24.39 0.85 18.47
CA ALA A 104 -25.24 1.70 19.31
C ALA A 104 -25.06 3.19 18.99
N ASP A 105 -23.83 3.62 18.70
CA ASP A 105 -23.50 5.00 18.36
C ASP A 105 -23.94 5.37 16.93
N HIS A 106 -24.09 4.36 16.04
CA HIS A 106 -24.52 4.51 14.64
C HIS A 106 -25.81 3.74 14.35
N PRO A 107 -26.95 4.15 14.95
CA PRO A 107 -28.22 3.42 14.81
C PRO A 107 -28.78 3.45 13.39
N ASP A 108 -28.41 4.42 12.58
CA ASP A 108 -28.88 4.60 11.20
C ASP A 108 -28.04 3.84 10.17
N ASN A 109 -26.87 3.27 10.56
CA ASN A 109 -26.07 2.45 9.66
C ASN A 109 -26.78 1.13 9.41
N GLU A 110 -27.09 0.85 8.15
CA GLU A 110 -27.73 -0.41 7.75
C GLU A 110 -26.79 -1.61 7.97
N TRP A 111 -25.50 -1.46 7.65
CA TRP A 111 -24.45 -2.44 7.89
C TRP A 111 -23.54 -2.03 9.05
N ILE A 112 -23.04 -3.01 9.76
CA ILE A 112 -21.97 -2.84 10.73
C ILE A 112 -20.71 -3.49 10.14
N LEU A 113 -19.74 -2.67 9.80
CA LEU A 113 -18.46 -3.09 9.24
C LEU A 113 -17.39 -3.07 10.34
N GLY A 114 -16.78 -4.23 10.62
CA GLY A 114 -15.62 -4.34 11.47
C GLY A 114 -14.38 -4.68 10.62
N CYS A 115 -13.31 -3.92 10.78
CA CYS A 115 -12.12 -4.03 9.95
C CYS A 115 -10.86 -4.29 10.75
N GLN A 116 -9.84 -4.84 10.08
CA GLN A 116 -8.49 -5.02 10.61
C GLN A 116 -8.43 -6.01 11.80
N ILE A 117 -9.15 -7.13 11.72
CA ILE A 117 -9.04 -8.21 12.71
C ILE A 117 -7.69 -8.91 12.55
N ILE A 118 -6.97 -9.08 13.66
CA ILE A 118 -5.78 -9.94 13.76
C ILE A 118 -6.11 -11.08 14.74
N GLN A 119 -6.91 -12.04 14.27
CA GLN A 119 -7.36 -13.14 15.12
C GLN A 119 -6.22 -14.04 15.61
N PHE A 120 -5.08 -14.06 14.92
CA PHE A 120 -3.89 -14.81 15.36
C PHE A 120 -3.38 -14.36 16.75
N GLN A 121 -3.71 -13.13 17.17
CA GLN A 121 -3.38 -12.58 18.49
C GLN A 121 -4.44 -12.91 19.55
N TRP A 122 -5.53 -13.58 19.18
CA TRP A 122 -6.59 -13.93 20.10
C TRP A 122 -6.30 -15.24 20.83
N ASP A 123 -6.90 -15.42 22.01
CA ASP A 123 -6.82 -16.67 22.78
C ASP A 123 -7.28 -17.90 21.97
N VAL A 124 -8.25 -17.71 21.07
CA VAL A 124 -8.69 -18.68 20.07
C VAL A 124 -8.44 -18.06 18.69
N PRO A 125 -7.39 -18.50 17.96
CA PRO A 125 -6.94 -17.86 16.72
C PRO A 125 -7.78 -18.27 15.50
N GLU A 126 -9.10 -18.12 15.60
CA GLU A 126 -10.04 -18.46 14.54
C GLU A 126 -10.97 -17.27 14.24
N MET A 127 -11.33 -17.10 12.96
CA MET A 127 -12.34 -16.12 12.59
C MET A 127 -13.70 -16.50 13.19
N PRO A 128 -14.44 -15.51 13.74
CA PRO A 128 -15.70 -15.77 14.39
C PRO A 128 -16.74 -16.30 13.42
N THR A 129 -17.49 -17.31 13.86
CA THR A 129 -18.61 -17.85 13.09
C THR A 129 -19.85 -16.96 13.16
N ALA A 130 -20.79 -17.14 12.22
CA ALA A 130 -22.07 -16.43 12.26
C ALA A 130 -22.79 -16.61 13.60
N ALA A 131 -22.81 -17.81 14.14
CA ALA A 131 -23.46 -18.11 15.43
C ALA A 131 -22.83 -17.35 16.61
N MET A 132 -21.50 -17.18 16.61
CA MET A 132 -20.80 -16.41 17.63
C MET A 132 -21.15 -14.92 17.55
N ILE A 133 -21.21 -14.35 16.33
CA ILE A 133 -21.57 -12.95 16.13
C ILE A 133 -23.03 -12.68 16.50
N ASP A 134 -23.92 -13.63 16.15
CA ASP A 134 -25.36 -13.53 16.43
C ASP A 134 -25.69 -13.47 17.93
N GLU A 135 -24.81 -13.99 18.81
CA GLU A 135 -24.96 -13.84 20.27
C GLU A 135 -24.88 -12.38 20.74
N TYR A 136 -24.23 -11.50 19.96
CA TYR A 136 -24.07 -10.08 20.26
C TYR A 136 -24.99 -9.20 19.41
N ILE A 137 -25.06 -9.41 18.10
CA ILE A 137 -25.91 -8.66 17.16
C ILE A 137 -26.53 -9.63 16.17
N SER A 138 -27.87 -9.78 16.24
CA SER A 138 -28.63 -10.67 15.36
C SER A 138 -29.68 -9.94 14.50
N ASP A 139 -29.94 -8.67 14.75
CA ASP A 139 -30.99 -7.86 14.12
C ASP A 139 -30.48 -6.92 13.03
N ARG A 140 -29.18 -6.73 12.91
CA ARG A 140 -28.51 -5.96 11.84
C ARG A 140 -27.42 -6.78 11.16
N PRO A 141 -27.16 -6.57 9.86
CA PRO A 141 -26.06 -7.21 9.16
C PRO A 141 -24.71 -6.76 9.75
N VAL A 142 -23.89 -7.74 10.14
CA VAL A 142 -22.50 -7.53 10.58
C VAL A 142 -21.58 -8.23 9.61
N PHE A 143 -20.56 -7.50 9.14
CA PHE A 143 -19.49 -8.02 8.29
C PHE A 143 -18.15 -7.65 8.89
N LEU A 144 -17.34 -8.65 9.20
CA LEU A 144 -16.04 -8.51 9.84
C LEU A 144 -14.95 -8.93 8.87
N GLN A 145 -13.88 -8.15 8.80
CA GLN A 145 -12.81 -8.32 7.83
C GLN A 145 -11.46 -8.47 8.53
N GLN A 146 -10.74 -9.52 8.16
CA GLN A 146 -9.37 -9.74 8.60
C GLN A 146 -8.44 -8.66 8.02
N VAL A 147 -7.31 -8.42 8.68
CA VAL A 147 -6.33 -7.41 8.30
C VAL A 147 -5.76 -7.63 6.89
N ASP A 148 -5.58 -8.88 6.48
CA ASP A 148 -5.04 -9.25 5.16
C ASP A 148 -6.04 -9.07 4.00
N LEU A 149 -7.30 -8.72 4.29
CA LEU A 149 -8.39 -8.55 3.34
C LEU A 149 -8.79 -9.84 2.57
N HIS A 150 -8.32 -10.99 3.02
CA HIS A 150 -8.58 -12.28 2.38
C HIS A 150 -9.59 -13.15 3.13
N THR A 151 -9.82 -12.91 4.43
CA THR A 151 -10.76 -13.68 5.24
C THR A 151 -11.81 -12.78 5.88
N PHE A 152 -13.06 -13.24 5.88
CA PHE A 152 -14.24 -12.48 6.29
C PHE A 152 -15.17 -13.32 7.14
N SER A 153 -15.88 -12.68 8.06
CA SER A 153 -16.98 -13.27 8.82
C SER A 153 -18.24 -12.45 8.68
N ALA A 154 -19.38 -13.11 8.56
CA ALA A 154 -20.67 -12.47 8.46
C ALA A 154 -21.68 -13.16 9.40
N ASN A 155 -22.51 -12.37 10.06
CA ASN A 155 -23.59 -12.91 10.88
C ASN A 155 -24.75 -13.44 10.04
N THR A 156 -25.69 -14.15 10.66
CA THR A 156 -26.87 -14.72 9.96
C THR A 156 -27.71 -13.64 9.26
N CYS A 157 -27.82 -12.45 9.84
CA CYS A 157 -28.56 -11.33 9.23
C CYS A 157 -27.89 -10.89 7.91
N ALA A 158 -26.58 -10.74 7.89
CA ALA A 158 -25.79 -10.38 6.70
C ALA A 158 -25.89 -11.46 5.60
N ILE A 159 -25.71 -12.74 5.97
CA ILE A 159 -25.79 -13.87 5.03
C ILE A 159 -27.17 -13.93 4.36
N ASN A 160 -28.24 -13.76 5.13
CA ASN A 160 -29.61 -13.75 4.61
C ASN A 160 -29.87 -12.56 3.69
N LYS A 161 -29.31 -11.39 4.02
CA LYS A 161 -29.48 -10.17 3.23
C LYS A 161 -28.88 -10.31 1.83
N VAL A 162 -27.68 -10.89 1.72
CA VAL A 162 -27.02 -11.11 0.42
C VAL A 162 -27.49 -12.40 -0.29
N GLY A 163 -28.35 -13.20 0.36
CA GLY A 163 -28.97 -14.39 -0.24
C GLY A 163 -28.01 -15.58 -0.42
N VAL A 164 -26.90 -15.64 0.29
CA VAL A 164 -25.99 -16.79 0.31
C VAL A 164 -26.61 -17.95 1.10
N THR A 165 -26.52 -19.16 0.56
CA THR A 165 -27.08 -20.37 1.17
C THR A 165 -26.06 -21.52 1.14
N SER A 166 -26.34 -22.61 1.86
CA SER A 166 -25.52 -23.83 1.80
C SER A 166 -25.41 -24.46 0.40
N GLN A 167 -26.31 -24.08 -0.53
CA GLN A 167 -26.30 -24.53 -1.92
C GLN A 167 -25.56 -23.55 -2.86
N THR A 168 -25.18 -22.38 -2.38
CA THR A 168 -24.40 -21.42 -3.17
C THR A 168 -23.03 -22.05 -3.48
N PRO A 169 -22.63 -22.11 -4.76
CA PRO A 169 -21.32 -22.65 -5.12
C PRO A 169 -20.20 -21.69 -4.70
N ASP A 170 -19.04 -22.25 -4.43
CA ASP A 170 -17.84 -21.44 -4.24
C ASP A 170 -17.55 -20.63 -5.52
N PRO A 171 -17.25 -19.34 -5.41
CA PRO A 171 -16.81 -18.56 -6.56
C PRO A 171 -15.38 -18.97 -6.95
N ALA A 172 -14.99 -18.70 -8.20
CA ALA A 172 -13.62 -18.94 -8.63
C ALA A 172 -12.64 -18.17 -7.74
N GLY A 173 -11.63 -18.84 -7.21
CA GLY A 173 -10.64 -18.23 -6.29
C GLY A 173 -11.18 -17.85 -4.91
N GLY A 174 -12.29 -18.43 -4.45
CA GLY A 174 -12.84 -18.18 -3.11
C GLY A 174 -13.57 -19.38 -2.53
N LYS A 175 -13.77 -19.39 -1.21
CA LYS A 175 -14.46 -20.50 -0.50
C LYS A 175 -15.51 -19.96 0.46
N ILE A 176 -16.67 -20.65 0.48
CA ILE A 176 -17.72 -20.50 1.48
C ILE A 176 -17.54 -21.63 2.49
N LEU A 177 -17.05 -21.32 3.69
CA LEU A 177 -16.73 -22.34 4.68
C LEU A 177 -18.01 -22.96 5.25
N LYS A 178 -18.02 -24.29 5.35
CA LYS A 178 -19.14 -25.08 5.85
C LYS A 178 -18.67 -26.03 6.95
N ASP A 179 -19.55 -26.29 7.91
CA ASP A 179 -19.32 -27.28 8.95
C ASP A 179 -19.38 -28.73 8.40
N ALA A 180 -19.14 -29.70 9.27
CA ALA A 180 -19.17 -31.13 8.88
C ALA A 180 -20.56 -31.61 8.39
N GLU A 181 -21.63 -30.93 8.78
CA GLU A 181 -23.00 -31.17 8.40
C GLU A 181 -23.39 -30.43 7.11
N GLY A 182 -22.51 -29.58 6.56
CA GLY A 182 -22.70 -28.79 5.35
C GLY A 182 -23.45 -27.47 5.56
N ASN A 183 -23.61 -27.01 6.79
CA ASN A 183 -24.17 -25.70 7.09
C ASN A 183 -23.12 -24.62 6.91
N LEU A 184 -23.55 -23.38 6.62
CA LEU A 184 -22.66 -22.23 6.56
C LEU A 184 -22.08 -21.92 7.94
N THR A 185 -20.76 -21.78 8.03
CA THR A 185 -20.11 -21.31 9.25
C THR A 185 -20.25 -19.81 9.45
N GLY A 186 -20.44 -19.06 8.36
CA GLY A 186 -20.39 -17.60 8.33
C GLY A 186 -19.00 -17.06 8.01
N VAL A 187 -18.02 -17.93 7.75
CA VAL A 187 -16.67 -17.55 7.35
C VAL A 187 -16.51 -17.74 5.84
N PHE A 188 -15.86 -16.77 5.20
CA PHE A 188 -15.68 -16.68 3.76
C PHE A 188 -14.21 -16.35 3.47
N SER A 189 -13.64 -16.87 2.39
CA SER A 189 -12.27 -16.54 2.01
C SER A 189 -12.14 -16.06 0.57
N ASN A 190 -11.18 -15.18 0.36
CA ASN A 190 -10.79 -14.61 -0.94
C ASN A 190 -12.01 -14.07 -1.71
N ASN A 191 -12.21 -14.48 -2.97
CA ASN A 191 -13.30 -13.99 -3.80
C ASN A 191 -14.72 -14.31 -3.26
N ALA A 192 -14.87 -15.08 -2.19
CA ALA A 192 -16.17 -15.26 -1.56
C ALA A 192 -16.63 -14.02 -0.77
N GLY A 193 -15.73 -13.10 -0.42
CA GLY A 193 -16.08 -11.79 0.12
C GLY A 193 -16.93 -10.93 -0.80
N VAL A 194 -16.84 -11.13 -2.13
CA VAL A 194 -17.57 -10.35 -3.14
C VAL A 194 -19.09 -10.37 -2.94
N PHE A 195 -19.65 -11.44 -2.37
CA PHE A 195 -21.09 -11.52 -2.08
C PHE A 195 -21.59 -10.41 -1.15
N PHE A 196 -20.71 -9.83 -0.35
CA PHE A 196 -21.03 -8.80 0.65
C PHE A 196 -20.59 -7.42 0.22
N MET A 197 -19.50 -7.32 -0.55
CA MET A 197 -18.79 -6.07 -0.84
C MET A 197 -19.69 -5.02 -1.49
N ASP A 198 -20.51 -5.41 -2.46
CA ASP A 198 -21.41 -4.49 -3.16
C ASP A 198 -22.48 -3.87 -2.25
N GLU A 199 -22.84 -4.57 -1.16
CA GLU A 199 -23.83 -4.09 -0.19
C GLU A 199 -23.18 -3.29 0.94
N VAL A 200 -21.97 -3.70 1.38
CA VAL A 200 -21.27 -3.08 2.52
C VAL A 200 -20.64 -1.75 2.10
N TYR A 201 -20.09 -1.69 0.88
CA TYR A 201 -19.37 -0.51 0.38
C TYR A 201 -20.19 0.31 -0.62
N ASP A 202 -21.48 0.50 -0.33
CA ASP A 202 -22.37 1.40 -1.09
C ASP A 202 -22.84 2.60 -0.22
N PRO A 203 -21.91 3.43 0.30
CA PRO A 203 -22.26 4.59 1.10
C PRO A 203 -22.82 5.73 0.25
N ALA A 204 -23.58 6.63 0.90
CA ALA A 204 -24.05 7.85 0.26
C ALA A 204 -22.88 8.69 -0.29
N PRO A 205 -23.04 9.39 -1.42
CA PRO A 205 -21.96 10.17 -2.06
C PRO A 205 -21.28 11.17 -1.12
N GLU A 206 -22.03 11.77 -0.19
CA GLU A 206 -21.49 12.75 0.77
C GLU A 206 -20.53 12.08 1.78
N VAL A 207 -20.79 10.82 2.14
CA VAL A 207 -19.92 10.02 3.00
C VAL A 207 -18.62 9.69 2.27
N VAL A 208 -18.73 9.30 0.99
CA VAL A 208 -17.57 9.04 0.12
C VAL A 208 -16.66 10.27 0.04
N ASP A 209 -17.23 11.43 -0.32
CA ASP A 209 -16.48 12.67 -0.45
C ASP A 209 -15.77 13.03 0.87
N ALA A 210 -16.45 12.88 2.01
CA ALA A 210 -15.90 13.19 3.32
C ALA A 210 -14.76 12.24 3.72
N SER A 211 -14.95 10.93 3.55
CA SER A 211 -13.93 9.90 3.88
C SER A 211 -12.67 10.06 3.04
N PHE A 212 -12.81 10.27 1.73
CA PHE A 212 -11.66 10.52 0.85
C PHE A 212 -10.89 11.79 1.22
N ALA A 213 -11.60 12.88 1.47
CA ALA A 213 -10.97 14.14 1.86
C ALA A 213 -10.28 14.05 3.25
N LYS A 214 -10.85 13.29 4.19
CA LYS A 214 -10.30 13.05 5.52
C LYS A 214 -9.01 12.23 5.43
N THR A 215 -9.02 11.15 4.65
CA THR A 215 -7.85 10.29 4.43
C THR A 215 -6.72 11.03 3.70
N ALA A 216 -7.04 11.86 2.70
CA ALA A 216 -6.04 12.69 2.03
C ALA A 216 -5.37 13.69 2.99
N ARG A 217 -6.15 14.32 3.89
CA ARG A 217 -5.57 15.20 4.92
C ARG A 217 -4.71 14.44 5.92
N ARG A 218 -5.09 13.20 6.29
CA ARG A 218 -4.24 12.31 7.11
C ARG A 218 -2.93 12.01 6.39
N ALA A 219 -2.99 11.61 5.11
CA ALA A 219 -1.79 11.38 4.31
C ALA A 219 -0.85 12.60 4.30
N ASN A 220 -1.41 13.81 4.11
CA ASN A 220 -0.60 15.04 4.16
C ASN A 220 0.00 15.31 5.55
N ALA A 221 -0.71 15.02 6.64
CA ALA A 221 -0.18 15.13 8.00
C ALA A 221 0.96 14.15 8.29
N LEU A 222 1.07 13.07 7.50
CA LEU A 222 2.15 12.09 7.53
C LEU A 222 3.30 12.40 6.55
N GLY A 223 3.23 13.51 5.80
CA GLY A 223 4.25 13.89 4.81
C GLY A 223 4.06 13.27 3.43
N ILE A 224 2.99 12.49 3.21
CA ILE A 224 2.68 11.87 1.93
C ILE A 224 2.12 12.92 0.98
N THR A 225 2.71 13.00 -0.21
CA THR A 225 2.32 13.94 -1.28
C THR A 225 1.70 13.23 -2.47
N THR A 226 2.00 11.95 -2.63
CA THR A 226 1.57 11.13 -3.77
C THR A 226 1.26 9.72 -3.30
N VAL A 227 0.21 9.11 -3.86
CA VAL A 227 -0.12 7.70 -3.67
C VAL A 227 -0.23 6.96 -5.01
N GLY A 228 0.30 5.75 -5.05
CA GLY A 228 0.01 4.76 -6.08
C GLY A 228 -1.23 3.97 -5.65
N MET A 229 -2.38 4.32 -6.18
CA MET A 229 -3.61 3.62 -5.86
C MET A 229 -3.75 2.40 -6.75
N VAL A 230 -3.67 1.24 -6.14
CA VAL A 230 -3.92 -0.02 -6.79
C VAL A 230 -5.38 -0.41 -6.62
N ASN A 231 -5.90 -1.11 -7.58
CA ASN A 231 -7.24 -1.64 -7.73
C ASN A 231 -8.19 -1.43 -6.52
N PRO A 232 -9.30 -0.69 -6.67
CA PRO A 232 -10.32 -0.58 -5.62
C PRO A 232 -11.20 -1.85 -5.61
N THR A 233 -10.61 -2.99 -5.29
CA THR A 233 -11.18 -4.33 -5.46
C THR A 233 -12.53 -4.52 -4.76
N PHE A 234 -12.89 -3.63 -3.84
CA PHE A 234 -14.01 -3.84 -2.92
C PHE A 234 -14.90 -2.60 -2.71
N VAL A 235 -14.89 -1.66 -3.64
CA VAL A 235 -15.81 -0.53 -3.59
C VAL A 235 -16.77 -0.64 -4.76
N SER A 236 -18.05 -0.88 -4.49
CA SER A 236 -19.11 -1.02 -5.50
C SER A 236 -19.44 0.27 -6.25
N MET A 237 -18.60 1.27 -6.13
CA MET A 237 -18.75 2.54 -6.82
C MET A 237 -18.54 2.37 -8.31
N GLU A 238 -19.48 2.86 -9.12
CA GLU A 238 -19.41 2.81 -10.60
C GLU A 238 -18.10 3.41 -11.14
N ASN A 239 -17.55 4.45 -10.48
CA ASN A 239 -16.26 5.03 -10.85
C ASN A 239 -15.62 5.80 -9.68
N PRO A 240 -14.94 5.12 -8.72
CA PRO A 240 -14.28 5.78 -7.60
C PRO A 240 -13.18 6.76 -8.05
N TYR A 241 -12.58 6.52 -9.20
CA TYR A 241 -11.54 7.39 -9.76
C TYR A 241 -12.09 8.75 -10.18
N ALA A 242 -13.31 8.80 -10.72
CA ALA A 242 -13.97 10.05 -11.09
C ALA A 242 -14.31 10.89 -9.84
N VAL A 243 -14.67 10.24 -8.74
CA VAL A 243 -14.91 10.93 -7.46
C VAL A 243 -13.61 11.55 -6.94
N LEU A 244 -12.52 10.77 -6.89
CA LEU A 244 -11.19 11.29 -6.51
C LEU A 244 -10.76 12.46 -7.38
N ALA A 245 -10.92 12.35 -8.71
CA ALA A 245 -10.59 13.41 -9.65
C ALA A 245 -11.47 14.66 -9.43
N GLY A 246 -12.75 14.48 -9.13
CA GLY A 246 -13.68 15.56 -8.82
C GLY A 246 -13.30 16.32 -7.54
N LEU A 247 -12.93 15.61 -6.48
CA LEU A 247 -12.44 16.20 -5.25
C LEU A 247 -11.11 16.92 -5.45
N ASN A 248 -10.19 16.31 -6.20
CA ASN A 248 -8.91 16.91 -6.52
C ASN A 248 -9.07 18.23 -7.31
N ALA A 249 -9.96 18.26 -8.29
CA ALA A 249 -10.27 19.47 -9.05
C ALA A 249 -10.84 20.61 -8.20
N LYS A 250 -11.58 20.28 -7.13
CA LYS A 250 -12.11 21.26 -6.16
C LYS A 250 -11.06 21.70 -5.14
N GLY A 251 -9.94 20.96 -5.00
CA GLY A 251 -8.92 21.17 -3.97
C GLY A 251 -9.23 20.49 -2.64
N ASP A 252 -10.27 19.66 -2.58
CA ASP A 252 -10.67 18.92 -1.37
C ASP A 252 -9.86 17.63 -1.19
N LEU A 253 -9.18 17.16 -2.25
CA LEU A 253 -8.21 16.07 -2.22
C LEU A 253 -6.81 16.63 -2.58
N PRO A 254 -6.09 17.23 -1.65
CA PRO A 254 -4.75 17.77 -1.89
C PRO A 254 -3.70 16.65 -1.90
N LEU A 255 -3.77 15.79 -2.91
CA LEU A 255 -2.92 14.60 -3.05
C LEU A 255 -2.77 14.27 -4.54
N ARG A 256 -1.58 13.87 -4.97
CA ARG A 256 -1.40 13.29 -6.30
C ARG A 256 -1.73 11.80 -6.24
N VAL A 257 -2.52 11.31 -7.20
CA VAL A 257 -2.97 9.92 -7.26
C VAL A 257 -2.60 9.31 -8.60
N PHE A 258 -1.79 8.26 -8.58
CA PHE A 258 -1.45 7.45 -9.75
C PHE A 258 -2.24 6.15 -9.70
N LEU A 259 -3.06 5.93 -10.72
CA LEU A 259 -4.04 4.84 -10.77
C LEU A 259 -3.48 3.62 -11.48
N TYR A 260 -3.64 2.46 -10.85
CA TYR A 260 -3.41 1.15 -11.44
C TYR A 260 -4.71 0.35 -11.36
N THR A 261 -5.41 0.26 -12.48
CA THR A 261 -6.74 -0.36 -12.57
C THR A 261 -6.63 -1.86 -12.78
N ASP A 262 -7.71 -2.59 -12.51
CA ASP A 262 -7.73 -4.03 -12.70
C ASP A 262 -7.41 -4.42 -14.15
N LEU A 263 -6.52 -5.40 -14.30
CA LEU A 263 -6.03 -5.87 -15.60
C LEU A 263 -7.12 -6.59 -16.39
N PHE A 264 -8.06 -7.26 -15.72
CA PHE A 264 -9.13 -8.02 -16.35
C PHE A 264 -10.39 -7.20 -16.60
N GLU A 265 -10.72 -6.25 -15.73
CA GLU A 265 -11.87 -5.36 -15.90
C GLU A 265 -11.87 -4.65 -17.28
N ASN A 266 -10.70 -4.42 -17.83
CA ASN A 266 -10.49 -3.74 -19.09
C ASN A 266 -10.18 -4.66 -20.28
N GLU A 267 -10.34 -5.97 -20.15
CA GLU A 267 -9.98 -6.93 -21.22
C GLU A 267 -10.67 -6.71 -22.56
N SER A 268 -11.91 -6.21 -22.53
CA SER A 268 -12.70 -5.95 -23.74
C SER A 268 -12.41 -4.60 -24.42
N LEU A 269 -11.62 -3.74 -23.77
CA LEU A 269 -11.34 -2.38 -24.24
C LEU A 269 -10.02 -2.33 -25.01
N THR A 270 -9.94 -1.40 -25.97
CA THR A 270 -8.67 -1.00 -26.58
C THR A 270 -7.90 -0.06 -25.64
N LEU A 271 -6.59 0.08 -25.85
CA LEU A 271 -5.76 1.00 -25.08
C LEU A 271 -6.28 2.45 -25.15
N GLU A 272 -6.76 2.89 -26.31
CA GLU A 272 -7.32 4.23 -26.50
C GLU A 272 -8.59 4.42 -25.66
N GLN A 273 -9.47 3.42 -25.62
CA GLN A 273 -10.68 3.46 -24.80
C GLN A 273 -10.36 3.49 -23.31
N ILE A 274 -9.33 2.74 -22.87
CA ILE A 274 -8.87 2.76 -21.47
C ILE A 274 -8.30 4.14 -21.11
N LYS A 275 -7.45 4.70 -21.97
CA LYS A 275 -6.90 6.05 -21.76
C LYS A 275 -7.99 7.12 -21.73
N GLU A 276 -9.03 6.99 -22.54
CA GLU A 276 -10.19 7.90 -22.52
C GLU A 276 -11.02 7.73 -21.24
N LYS A 277 -11.28 6.48 -20.82
CA LYS A 277 -12.05 6.14 -19.61
C LYS A 277 -11.42 6.75 -18.34
N TYR A 278 -10.09 6.76 -18.27
CA TYR A 278 -9.34 7.21 -17.08
C TYR A 278 -8.61 8.55 -17.31
N ALA A 279 -9.05 9.35 -18.29
CA ALA A 279 -8.55 10.69 -18.49
C ALA A 279 -9.25 11.69 -17.56
N PHE A 280 -8.50 12.31 -16.65
CA PHE A 280 -8.99 13.31 -15.70
C PHE A 280 -8.24 14.64 -15.89
N PRO A 281 -8.47 15.37 -17.01
CA PRO A 281 -7.70 16.55 -17.34
C PRO A 281 -7.91 17.68 -16.33
N GLY A 282 -6.82 18.35 -15.97
CA GLY A 282 -6.83 19.46 -15.01
C GLY A 282 -6.80 19.01 -13.54
N THR A 283 -6.60 17.71 -13.29
CA THR A 283 -6.42 17.15 -11.94
C THR A 283 -5.02 16.57 -11.77
N GLN A 284 -4.69 16.16 -10.53
CA GLN A 284 -3.48 15.39 -10.21
C GLN A 284 -3.79 13.88 -10.08
N VAL A 285 -4.87 13.40 -10.70
CA VAL A 285 -5.24 12.00 -10.78
C VAL A 285 -4.90 11.50 -12.18
N GLU A 286 -3.95 10.57 -12.28
CA GLU A 286 -3.38 10.10 -13.55
C GLU A 286 -3.42 8.57 -13.62
N TRP A 287 -3.87 8.01 -14.74
CA TRP A 287 -3.79 6.56 -14.97
C TRP A 287 -2.39 6.17 -15.47
N HIS A 288 -1.79 5.17 -14.81
CA HIS A 288 -0.42 4.73 -15.07
C HIS A 288 -0.30 3.27 -15.54
N GLY A 289 -1.29 2.43 -15.27
CA GLY A 289 -1.20 1.03 -15.66
C GLY A 289 -2.25 0.13 -15.01
N PHE A 290 -1.88 -1.14 -14.88
CA PHE A 290 -2.78 -2.17 -14.39
C PHE A 290 -2.25 -2.83 -13.11
N LYS A 291 -3.16 -3.31 -12.28
CA LYS A 291 -2.89 -4.18 -11.13
C LYS A 291 -3.55 -5.54 -11.35
N GLN A 292 -2.90 -6.62 -10.88
CA GLN A 292 -3.51 -7.93 -10.75
C GLN A 292 -2.90 -8.71 -9.60
N PHE A 293 -3.66 -9.66 -9.07
CA PHE A 293 -3.24 -10.61 -8.07
C PHE A 293 -2.92 -11.94 -8.74
N LEU A 294 -1.73 -12.49 -8.49
CA LEU A 294 -1.36 -13.82 -9.00
C LEU A 294 -1.59 -14.90 -7.96
N ASP A 295 -1.33 -14.62 -6.68
CA ASP A 295 -1.52 -15.57 -5.59
C ASP A 295 -2.07 -14.87 -4.33
N GLY A 296 -2.18 -15.61 -3.24
CA GLY A 296 -2.58 -15.10 -1.92
C GLY A 296 -1.38 -14.95 -0.99
N VAL A 297 -1.57 -15.24 0.31
CA VAL A 297 -0.63 -15.02 1.41
C VAL A 297 -0.08 -16.31 2.01
N CYS A 298 1.08 -16.23 2.68
CA CYS A 298 1.70 -17.41 3.29
C CYS A 298 0.94 -17.91 4.52
N SER A 299 0.35 -17.03 5.31
CA SER A 299 -0.41 -17.37 6.52
C SER A 299 -1.57 -18.34 6.25
N ASP A 300 -2.24 -18.18 5.10
CA ASP A 300 -3.37 -19.01 4.68
C ASP A 300 -2.99 -20.15 3.73
N HIS A 301 -1.68 -20.36 3.50
CA HIS A 301 -1.16 -21.34 2.53
C HIS A 301 -1.66 -21.13 1.11
N THR A 302 -1.97 -19.89 0.73
CA THR A 302 -2.48 -19.53 -0.60
C THR A 302 -1.43 -18.86 -1.49
N ALA A 303 -0.28 -18.43 -0.94
CA ALA A 303 0.87 -18.01 -1.74
C ALA A 303 1.43 -19.20 -2.53
N TRP A 304 1.66 -19.03 -3.84
CA TRP A 304 2.06 -20.11 -4.73
C TRP A 304 3.57 -20.36 -4.67
N MET A 305 3.94 -21.46 -4.00
CA MET A 305 5.31 -21.81 -3.66
C MET A 305 5.91 -22.86 -4.60
N LEU A 306 7.25 -22.85 -4.78
CA LEU A 306 7.98 -23.88 -5.53
C LEU A 306 7.94 -25.22 -4.80
N GLU A 307 8.08 -25.19 -3.48
CA GLU A 307 8.10 -26.36 -2.61
C GLU A 307 6.89 -26.32 -1.65
N PRO A 308 6.39 -27.48 -1.18
CA PRO A 308 5.28 -27.51 -0.23
C PRO A 308 5.56 -26.70 1.04
N TYR A 309 4.52 -26.21 1.67
CA TYR A 309 4.62 -25.58 2.98
C TYR A 309 5.18 -26.54 4.03
N SER A 310 5.97 -26.03 4.97
CA SER A 310 6.60 -26.84 6.02
C SER A 310 5.56 -27.38 7.00
N ASN A 311 4.58 -26.56 7.37
CA ASN A 311 3.48 -26.92 8.28
C ASN A 311 2.25 -27.48 7.55
N ALA A 312 2.23 -27.43 6.19
CA ALA A 312 1.16 -27.99 5.36
C ALA A 312 1.76 -28.71 4.12
N PRO A 313 2.40 -29.87 4.29
CA PRO A 313 3.19 -30.52 3.25
C PRO A 313 2.39 -31.08 2.06
N ASP A 314 1.07 -31.04 2.11
CA ASP A 314 0.18 -31.48 1.05
C ASP A 314 -0.19 -30.39 0.05
N THR A 315 0.29 -29.15 0.27
CA THR A 315 0.01 -28.00 -0.61
C THR A 315 1.25 -27.15 -0.87
N CYS A 316 1.29 -26.54 -2.05
CA CYS A 316 2.22 -25.48 -2.44
C CYS A 316 1.50 -24.13 -2.60
N GLY A 317 0.29 -23.98 -2.10
CA GLY A 317 -0.58 -22.88 -2.52
C GLY A 317 -1.06 -23.05 -3.96
N GLU A 318 -1.78 -22.06 -4.44
CA GLU A 318 -2.32 -22.04 -5.80
C GLU A 318 -2.43 -20.61 -6.33
N PRO A 319 -2.35 -20.40 -7.64
CA PRO A 319 -2.59 -19.07 -8.19
C PRO A 319 -4.07 -18.67 -8.00
N ALA A 320 -4.30 -17.38 -7.73
CA ALA A 320 -5.65 -16.81 -7.55
C ALA A 320 -6.47 -16.82 -8.85
N GLU A 321 -5.81 -16.89 -10.00
CA GLU A 321 -6.39 -16.94 -11.34
C GLU A 321 -5.65 -17.95 -12.21
N GLU A 322 -6.25 -18.36 -13.30
CA GLU A 322 -5.60 -19.24 -14.28
C GLU A 322 -4.30 -18.61 -14.80
N PRO A 323 -3.11 -19.22 -14.59
CA PRO A 323 -1.82 -18.61 -14.93
C PRO A 323 -1.71 -18.17 -16.39
N GLU A 324 -2.29 -18.93 -17.33
CA GLU A 324 -2.26 -18.57 -18.75
C GLU A 324 -3.10 -17.32 -19.06
N ARG A 325 -4.16 -17.05 -18.29
CA ARG A 325 -4.94 -15.82 -18.40
C ARG A 325 -4.13 -14.61 -17.96
N ILE A 326 -3.46 -14.72 -16.80
CA ILE A 326 -2.57 -13.67 -16.28
C ILE A 326 -1.42 -13.43 -17.27
N ARG A 327 -0.78 -14.51 -17.75
CA ARG A 327 0.29 -14.41 -18.75
C ARG A 327 -0.16 -13.67 -20.00
N ALA A 328 -1.31 -14.05 -20.58
CA ALA A 328 -1.83 -13.39 -21.76
C ALA A 328 -2.11 -11.88 -21.54
N ALA A 329 -2.62 -11.53 -20.36
CA ALA A 329 -2.89 -10.15 -19.99
C ALA A 329 -1.61 -9.32 -19.78
N ILE A 330 -0.58 -9.88 -19.12
CA ILE A 330 0.75 -9.25 -18.98
C ILE A 330 1.38 -9.01 -20.36
N LEU A 331 1.38 -10.03 -21.23
CA LEU A 331 1.93 -9.89 -22.57
C LEU A 331 1.22 -8.82 -23.40
N ARG A 332 -0.11 -8.71 -23.26
CA ARG A 332 -0.89 -7.65 -23.89
C ARG A 332 -0.52 -6.26 -23.36
N ALA A 333 -0.36 -6.10 -22.04
CA ALA A 333 0.08 -4.84 -21.46
C ALA A 333 1.48 -4.45 -21.97
N GLN A 334 2.40 -5.40 -22.07
CA GLN A 334 3.74 -5.19 -22.65
C GLN A 334 3.67 -4.82 -24.15
N GLU A 335 2.79 -5.47 -24.94
CA GLU A 335 2.54 -5.09 -26.33
C GLU A 335 2.10 -3.62 -26.45
N TRP A 336 1.29 -3.15 -25.49
CA TRP A 336 0.83 -1.76 -25.43
C TRP A 336 1.86 -0.78 -24.86
N GLY A 337 2.94 -1.28 -24.23
CA GLY A 337 3.91 -0.47 -23.52
C GLY A 337 3.31 0.17 -22.27
N VAL A 338 2.48 -0.57 -21.56
CA VAL A 338 1.79 -0.17 -20.32
C VAL A 338 2.33 -0.98 -19.15
N ASP A 339 2.58 -0.32 -18.05
CA ASP A 339 3.07 -0.94 -16.83
C ASP A 339 2.02 -1.83 -16.17
N THR A 340 2.51 -2.89 -15.52
CA THR A 340 1.69 -3.74 -14.67
C THR A 340 2.29 -3.80 -13.26
N ARG A 341 1.44 -3.89 -12.26
CA ARG A 341 1.77 -4.17 -10.87
C ARG A 341 1.15 -5.51 -10.51
N ILE A 342 1.98 -6.52 -10.29
CA ILE A 342 1.51 -7.87 -10.03
C ILE A 342 1.85 -8.26 -8.60
N HIS A 343 0.81 -8.56 -7.80
CA HIS A 343 0.96 -9.17 -6.49
C HIS A 343 1.56 -10.56 -6.66
N ALA A 344 2.70 -10.81 -6.04
CA ALA A 344 3.39 -12.09 -6.07
C ALA A 344 4.18 -12.30 -4.76
N ILE A 345 3.64 -13.12 -3.88
CA ILE A 345 4.18 -13.43 -2.56
C ILE A 345 5.03 -14.70 -2.59
N GLY A 346 4.51 -15.77 -3.19
CA GLY A 346 5.22 -17.03 -3.30
C GLY A 346 6.34 -16.99 -4.34
N ASP A 347 7.42 -17.73 -4.08
CA ASP A 347 8.59 -17.79 -4.96
C ASP A 347 8.30 -18.36 -6.35
N ARG A 348 7.27 -19.22 -6.48
CA ARG A 348 6.80 -19.68 -7.79
C ARG A 348 6.06 -18.56 -8.54
N SER A 349 5.25 -17.76 -7.84
CA SER A 349 4.58 -16.60 -8.41
C SER A 349 5.60 -15.57 -8.91
N VAL A 350 6.59 -15.25 -8.10
CA VAL A 350 7.70 -14.37 -8.47
C VAL A 350 8.36 -14.84 -9.76
N ARG A 351 8.78 -16.11 -9.81
CA ARG A 351 9.41 -16.70 -11.00
C ARG A 351 8.51 -16.66 -12.23
N PHE A 352 7.26 -17.02 -12.07
CA PHE A 352 6.29 -17.02 -13.17
C PHE A 352 6.10 -15.63 -13.78
N VAL A 353 6.00 -14.59 -12.95
CA VAL A 353 5.85 -13.21 -13.42
C VAL A 353 7.10 -12.72 -14.14
N LEU A 354 8.30 -13.02 -13.61
CA LEU A 354 9.56 -12.72 -14.29
C LEU A 354 9.67 -13.43 -15.65
N ASP A 355 9.23 -14.69 -15.74
CA ASP A 355 9.17 -15.42 -17.00
C ASP A 355 8.22 -14.76 -18.01
N CYS A 356 7.06 -14.24 -17.55
CA CYS A 356 6.15 -13.49 -18.41
C CYS A 356 6.78 -12.19 -18.92
N PHE A 357 7.50 -11.45 -18.08
CA PHE A 357 8.17 -10.22 -18.48
C PHE A 357 9.30 -10.48 -19.48
N GLU A 358 10.10 -11.52 -19.26
CA GLU A 358 11.16 -11.94 -20.17
C GLU A 358 10.57 -12.37 -21.54
N GLU A 359 9.47 -13.13 -21.52
CA GLU A 359 8.78 -13.51 -22.75
C GLU A 359 8.26 -12.29 -23.52
N GLY A 360 7.68 -11.32 -22.82
CA GLY A 360 7.18 -10.09 -23.44
C GLY A 360 8.30 -9.27 -24.07
N GLU A 361 9.47 -9.14 -23.41
CA GLU A 361 10.65 -8.51 -24.05
C GLU A 361 11.09 -9.27 -25.31
N ARG A 362 11.06 -10.59 -25.26
CA ARG A 362 11.41 -11.43 -26.43
C ARG A 362 10.43 -11.24 -27.60
N LEU A 363 9.12 -11.06 -27.31
CA LEU A 363 8.07 -10.93 -28.31
C LEU A 363 7.95 -9.51 -28.88
N HIS A 364 8.07 -8.51 -28.02
CA HIS A 364 7.76 -7.12 -28.35
C HIS A 364 8.98 -6.19 -28.35
N GLY A 365 10.16 -6.73 -27.96
CA GLY A 365 11.39 -5.97 -27.78
C GLY A 365 11.43 -5.23 -26.46
N LYS A 366 12.64 -4.85 -26.02
CA LYS A 366 12.83 -4.09 -24.77
C LYS A 366 12.20 -2.70 -24.90
N ARG A 367 11.39 -2.33 -23.93
CA ARG A 367 10.72 -1.04 -23.83
C ARG A 367 11.01 -0.43 -22.46
N ASP A 368 10.78 0.85 -22.28
CA ASP A 368 10.81 1.49 -20.96
C ASP A 368 9.48 1.22 -20.22
N CYS A 369 9.20 -0.07 -19.98
CA CYS A 369 8.16 -0.50 -19.06
C CYS A 369 8.79 -0.73 -17.70
N ARG A 370 8.20 -0.14 -16.67
CA ARG A 370 8.65 -0.30 -15.28
C ARG A 370 7.62 -1.14 -14.55
N HIS A 371 7.47 -2.37 -15.05
CA HIS A 371 6.62 -3.34 -14.40
C HIS A 371 7.03 -3.47 -12.94
N SER A 372 6.07 -3.48 -12.04
CA SER A 372 6.30 -3.72 -10.63
C SER A 372 5.83 -5.11 -10.24
N MET A 373 6.62 -5.77 -9.44
CA MET A 373 6.20 -6.94 -8.69
C MET A 373 6.00 -6.49 -7.24
N GLU A 374 4.83 -6.73 -6.70
CA GLU A 374 4.44 -6.26 -5.38
C GLU A 374 4.63 -7.36 -4.35
N HIS A 375 4.96 -7.00 -3.14
CA HIS A 375 5.23 -7.79 -1.96
C HIS A 375 6.59 -8.49 -1.98
N ASN A 376 6.89 -9.35 -2.95
CA ASN A 376 8.19 -10.04 -3.08
C ASN A 376 8.62 -10.71 -1.76
N GLU A 377 7.67 -11.33 -1.06
CA GLU A 377 7.92 -11.85 0.27
C GLU A 377 8.85 -13.06 0.29
N THR A 378 8.90 -13.83 -0.80
CA THR A 378 9.87 -14.92 -0.92
C THR A 378 10.48 -14.90 -2.32
N VAL A 379 11.78 -14.60 -2.41
CA VAL A 379 12.48 -14.48 -3.69
C VAL A 379 13.69 -15.39 -3.71
N GLN A 380 13.74 -16.30 -4.69
CA GLN A 380 14.87 -17.18 -4.86
C GLN A 380 16.12 -16.40 -5.32
N PRO A 381 17.34 -16.77 -4.85
CA PRO A 381 18.57 -16.06 -5.20
C PRO A 381 18.84 -15.97 -6.71
N GLU A 382 18.46 -16.98 -7.47
CA GLU A 382 18.62 -17.00 -8.94
C GLU A 382 17.67 -16.06 -9.66
N ASP A 383 16.55 -15.65 -9.04
CA ASP A 383 15.57 -14.72 -9.62
C ASP A 383 15.92 -13.26 -9.31
N MET A 384 16.68 -12.97 -8.26
CA MET A 384 17.03 -11.59 -7.85
C MET A 384 17.74 -10.77 -8.94
N PRO A 385 18.73 -11.28 -9.69
CA PRO A 385 19.38 -10.50 -10.76
C PRO A 385 18.43 -10.14 -11.91
N ARG A 386 17.39 -10.93 -12.14
CA ARG A 386 16.43 -10.74 -13.22
C ARG A 386 15.63 -9.44 -13.10
N TYR A 387 15.43 -8.93 -11.87
CA TYR A 387 14.75 -7.65 -11.67
C TYR A 387 15.51 -6.52 -12.37
N ALA A 388 16.80 -6.39 -12.15
CA ALA A 388 17.61 -5.36 -12.81
C ALA A 388 17.77 -5.62 -14.31
N GLU A 389 17.93 -6.87 -14.73
CA GLU A 389 18.07 -7.25 -16.15
C GLU A 389 16.83 -6.91 -16.98
N LEU A 390 15.64 -7.15 -16.43
CA LEU A 390 14.35 -6.89 -17.05
C LEU A 390 13.79 -5.48 -16.77
N GLY A 391 14.44 -4.70 -15.88
CA GLY A 391 13.95 -3.40 -15.46
C GLY A 391 12.69 -3.45 -14.59
N VAL A 392 12.45 -4.58 -13.92
CA VAL A 392 11.33 -4.76 -12.99
C VAL A 392 11.62 -4.04 -11.67
N CYS A 393 10.65 -3.31 -11.15
CA CYS A 393 10.74 -2.59 -9.88
C CYS A 393 10.11 -3.45 -8.78
N PRO A 394 10.89 -3.94 -7.77
CA PRO A 394 10.28 -4.61 -6.63
C PRO A 394 9.61 -3.60 -5.70
N GLY A 395 8.29 -3.74 -5.53
CA GLY A 395 7.49 -3.03 -4.55
C GLY A 395 7.42 -3.82 -3.25
N MET A 396 7.80 -3.19 -2.15
CA MET A 396 7.95 -3.87 -0.87
C MET A 396 7.16 -3.15 0.22
N GLN A 397 6.64 -3.93 1.17
CA GLN A 397 5.91 -3.49 2.35
C GLN A 397 6.63 -4.02 3.61
N PRO A 398 7.69 -3.34 4.08
CA PRO A 398 8.51 -3.83 5.20
C PRO A 398 7.75 -4.00 6.53
N TRP A 399 6.66 -3.27 6.75
CA TRP A 399 5.86 -3.43 7.96
C TRP A 399 5.11 -4.77 8.00
N HIS A 400 4.70 -5.31 6.85
CA HIS A 400 4.10 -6.66 6.79
C HIS A 400 5.02 -7.73 7.37
N MET A 401 6.32 -7.60 7.15
CA MET A 401 7.31 -8.49 7.74
C MET A 401 7.24 -8.51 9.27
N LEU A 402 6.98 -7.36 9.90
CA LEU A 402 6.89 -7.26 11.36
C LEU A 402 5.62 -7.91 11.91
N LEU A 403 4.51 -7.84 11.17
CA LEU A 403 3.29 -8.59 11.50
C LEU A 403 3.55 -10.10 11.43
N ASP A 404 4.18 -10.59 10.37
CA ASP A 404 4.54 -12.00 10.20
C ASP A 404 5.54 -12.48 11.27
N MET A 405 6.46 -11.62 11.70
CA MET A 405 7.41 -11.94 12.76
C MET A 405 6.76 -12.04 14.14
N ALA A 406 5.81 -11.16 14.45
CA ALA A 406 5.15 -11.15 15.75
C ALA A 406 4.51 -12.51 16.07
N ASP A 407 4.03 -13.20 15.04
CA ASP A 407 3.34 -14.49 15.16
C ASP A 407 4.19 -15.69 14.70
N LEU A 408 5.46 -15.47 14.27
CA LEU A 408 6.33 -16.49 13.66
C LEU A 408 5.68 -17.22 12.46
N ALA A 409 4.64 -16.62 11.87
CA ALA A 409 3.82 -17.25 10.86
C ALA A 409 4.64 -17.67 9.63
N LYS A 410 5.59 -16.83 9.21
CA LYS A 410 6.44 -17.12 8.06
C LYS A 410 7.41 -18.27 8.30
N ASP A 411 8.10 -18.26 9.44
CA ASP A 411 9.06 -19.31 9.80
C ASP A 411 8.37 -20.67 9.94
N ASP A 412 7.17 -20.70 10.49
CA ASP A 412 6.38 -21.93 10.63
C ASP A 412 5.85 -22.40 9.27
N ALA A 413 5.34 -21.49 8.45
CA ALA A 413 4.76 -21.81 7.15
C ALA A 413 5.78 -22.34 6.15
N VAL A 414 6.95 -21.70 6.01
CA VAL A 414 7.93 -22.05 4.98
C VAL A 414 9.18 -22.72 5.52
N GLY A 415 9.40 -22.69 6.83
CA GLY A 415 10.61 -23.16 7.51
C GLY A 415 11.76 -22.15 7.43
N PRO A 416 12.75 -22.24 8.35
CA PRO A 416 13.76 -21.19 8.56
C PRO A 416 14.68 -20.95 7.37
N GLU A 417 14.97 -21.95 6.56
CA GLU A 417 15.84 -21.81 5.38
C GLU A 417 15.16 -20.96 4.28
N ARG A 418 13.85 -21.15 4.06
CA ARG A 418 13.09 -20.35 3.07
C ARG A 418 12.69 -19.00 3.65
N ALA A 419 12.40 -18.91 4.93
CA ALA A 419 12.14 -17.65 5.62
C ALA A 419 13.33 -16.67 5.48
N ALA A 420 14.56 -17.17 5.43
CA ALA A 420 15.75 -16.35 5.18
C ALA A 420 15.80 -15.67 3.79
N LEU A 421 14.92 -16.06 2.88
CA LEU A 421 14.75 -15.45 1.55
C LEU A 421 13.63 -14.41 1.52
N SER A 422 13.08 -14.07 2.69
CA SER A 422 11.91 -13.20 2.79
C SER A 422 12.28 -11.73 2.95
N TRP A 423 11.50 -10.90 2.26
CA TRP A 423 11.71 -9.45 2.17
C TRP A 423 13.19 -9.09 1.91
N PRO A 424 13.80 -9.54 0.79
CA PRO A 424 15.23 -9.43 0.53
C PRO A 424 15.60 -8.04 0.01
N LEU A 425 15.33 -7.00 0.81
CA LEU A 425 15.52 -5.59 0.46
C LEU A 425 16.95 -5.27 0.05
N HIS A 426 17.92 -5.64 0.91
CA HIS A 426 19.34 -5.41 0.62
C HIS A 426 19.79 -6.16 -0.64
N SER A 427 19.41 -7.42 -0.75
CA SER A 427 19.79 -8.27 -1.89
C SER A 427 19.21 -7.75 -3.21
N LEU A 428 17.97 -7.27 -3.24
CA LEU A 428 17.36 -6.66 -4.42
C LEU A 428 18.04 -5.34 -4.80
N LEU A 429 18.34 -4.46 -3.84
CA LEU A 429 19.11 -3.24 -4.08
C LEU A 429 20.51 -3.57 -4.60
N ALA A 430 21.19 -4.56 -4.00
CA ALA A 430 22.53 -4.98 -4.42
C ALA A 430 22.55 -5.60 -5.83
N SER A 431 21.44 -6.19 -6.29
CA SER A 431 21.29 -6.67 -7.67
C SER A 431 21.20 -5.55 -8.70
N GLY A 432 20.97 -4.30 -8.26
CA GLY A 432 20.79 -3.12 -9.10
C GLY A 432 19.33 -2.82 -9.43
N ALA A 433 18.37 -3.52 -8.83
CA ALA A 433 16.95 -3.22 -8.98
C ALA A 433 16.60 -1.88 -8.30
N VAL A 434 15.62 -1.16 -8.86
CA VAL A 434 15.08 0.05 -8.24
C VAL A 434 13.91 -0.35 -7.34
N VAL A 435 14.21 -0.51 -6.04
CA VAL A 435 13.21 -0.82 -5.01
C VAL A 435 12.34 0.39 -4.75
N HIS A 436 11.04 0.17 -4.55
CA HIS A 436 10.11 1.17 -4.06
C HIS A 436 9.29 0.62 -2.88
N LEU A 437 8.83 1.53 -2.01
CA LEU A 437 8.07 1.20 -0.81
C LEU A 437 6.64 1.74 -0.89
N GLY A 438 5.74 1.04 -0.22
CA GLY A 438 4.35 1.43 -0.03
C GLY A 438 3.76 0.68 1.16
N SER A 439 2.69 1.20 1.72
CA SER A 439 2.07 0.66 2.93
C SER A 439 1.16 -0.53 2.68
N ASP A 440 0.59 -0.62 1.48
CA ASP A 440 -0.55 -1.50 1.20
C ASP A 440 -1.80 -1.14 2.05
N PHE A 441 -1.86 0.13 2.49
CA PHE A 441 -3.01 0.62 3.26
C PHE A 441 -4.34 0.20 2.62
N PRO A 442 -5.29 -0.39 3.36
CA PRO A 442 -5.40 -0.47 4.81
C PRO A 442 -4.99 -1.81 5.44
N VAL A 443 -4.19 -2.64 4.75
CA VAL A 443 -3.64 -3.88 5.34
C VAL A 443 -2.82 -3.52 6.59
N VAL A 444 -1.97 -2.50 6.46
CA VAL A 444 -1.35 -1.84 7.60
C VAL A 444 -1.76 -0.36 7.64
N GLY A 445 -1.26 0.40 8.61
CA GLY A 445 -1.47 1.83 8.71
C GLY A 445 -0.93 2.59 7.49
N LEU A 446 -1.32 3.87 7.37
CA LEU A 446 -0.81 4.76 6.32
C LEU A 446 0.54 5.41 6.75
N GLU A 447 1.06 5.06 7.91
CA GLU A 447 2.21 5.67 8.57
C GLU A 447 3.53 5.29 7.88
N PRO A 448 4.19 6.20 7.10
CA PRO A 448 5.38 5.85 6.32
C PRO A 448 6.58 5.46 7.19
N MET A 449 6.60 5.92 8.44
CA MET A 449 7.71 5.65 9.36
C MET A 449 7.71 4.19 9.84
N GLU A 450 6.57 3.51 9.82
CA GLU A 450 6.49 2.07 10.05
C GLU A 450 7.24 1.29 8.96
N GLU A 451 7.02 1.66 7.70
CA GLU A 451 7.71 1.04 6.56
C GLU A 451 9.23 1.32 6.59
N VAL A 452 9.61 2.57 6.89
CA VAL A 452 11.02 2.95 7.05
C VAL A 452 11.67 2.18 8.20
N TYR A 453 10.98 2.08 9.34
CA TYR A 453 11.45 1.32 10.50
C TYR A 453 11.66 -0.16 10.16
N GLY A 454 10.66 -0.78 9.54
CA GLY A 454 10.73 -2.18 9.10
C GLY A 454 11.92 -2.43 8.18
N ALA A 455 12.14 -1.55 7.20
CA ALA A 455 13.25 -1.68 6.24
C ALA A 455 14.64 -1.53 6.88
N VAL A 456 14.77 -0.57 7.82
CA VAL A 456 16.07 -0.20 8.41
C VAL A 456 16.44 -1.10 9.58
N PHE A 457 15.48 -1.43 10.45
CA PHE A 457 15.79 -2.11 11.70
C PHE A 457 15.38 -3.59 11.70
N ARG A 458 14.29 -3.96 11.05
CA ARG A 458 13.74 -5.32 11.04
C ARG A 458 13.51 -5.86 12.46
N MET A 459 13.12 -4.98 13.38
CA MET A 459 12.92 -5.26 14.81
C MET A 459 11.46 -5.09 15.17
N LEU A 460 10.98 -5.90 16.12
CA LEU A 460 9.67 -5.66 16.75
C LEU A 460 9.73 -4.41 17.64
N GLU A 461 8.63 -3.66 17.70
CA GLU A 461 8.53 -2.42 18.49
C GLU A 461 8.80 -2.63 19.99
N ASP A 462 8.45 -3.81 20.52
CA ASP A 462 8.66 -4.18 21.91
C ASP A 462 10.13 -4.50 22.26
N GLY A 463 11.01 -4.50 21.24
CA GLY A 463 12.43 -4.78 21.38
C GLY A 463 12.75 -6.25 21.67
N SER A 464 11.81 -7.18 21.52
CA SER A 464 12.01 -8.61 21.80
C SER A 464 13.03 -9.28 20.88
N ASN A 465 13.32 -8.69 19.70
CA ASN A 465 14.32 -9.16 18.75
C ASN A 465 15.34 -8.07 18.38
N PRO A 466 16.19 -7.61 19.32
CA PRO A 466 17.07 -6.44 19.11
C PRO A 466 18.10 -6.62 17.99
N GLU A 467 18.41 -7.85 17.62
CA GLU A 467 19.29 -8.15 16.47
C GLU A 467 18.56 -8.02 15.11
N GLY A 468 17.22 -7.88 15.12
CA GLY A 468 16.38 -7.88 13.92
C GLY A 468 16.25 -9.24 13.24
N TRP A 469 15.19 -9.42 12.47
CA TRP A 469 14.92 -10.63 11.71
C TRP A 469 15.71 -10.63 10.39
N PHE A 470 16.58 -11.61 10.18
CA PHE A 470 17.51 -11.64 9.05
C PHE A 470 18.21 -10.30 8.80
N PRO A 471 19.06 -9.83 9.75
CA PRO A 471 19.62 -8.48 9.74
C PRO A 471 20.52 -8.17 8.55
N GLN A 472 20.94 -9.19 7.78
CA GLN A 472 21.69 -9.03 6.53
C GLN A 472 20.85 -8.36 5.41
N GLU A 473 19.53 -8.36 5.54
CA GLU A 473 18.60 -7.73 4.59
C GLU A 473 18.17 -6.33 5.02
N ARG A 474 18.76 -5.76 6.08
CA ARG A 474 18.60 -4.36 6.44
C ARG A 474 19.16 -3.45 5.37
N ILE A 475 18.48 -2.33 5.15
CA ILE A 475 18.98 -1.24 4.34
C ILE A 475 19.24 0.00 5.20
N THR A 476 20.04 0.95 4.69
CA THR A 476 20.32 2.18 5.41
C THR A 476 19.11 3.14 5.41
N MET A 477 19.07 4.10 6.34
CA MET A 477 18.05 5.15 6.37
C MET A 477 17.97 5.90 5.03
N ALA A 478 19.11 6.23 4.42
CA ALA A 478 19.15 6.89 3.13
C ALA A 478 18.54 6.04 2.00
N GLU A 479 18.79 4.73 1.99
CA GLU A 479 18.20 3.82 1.02
C GLU A 479 16.69 3.66 1.22
N ALA A 480 16.21 3.57 2.46
CA ALA A 480 14.79 3.48 2.77
C ALA A 480 14.04 4.75 2.35
N LEU A 481 14.53 5.93 2.74
CA LEU A 481 13.93 7.21 2.33
C LEU A 481 14.00 7.41 0.82
N ARG A 482 15.09 6.97 0.17
CA ARG A 482 15.20 7.02 -1.28
C ARG A 482 14.21 6.08 -1.97
N ALA A 483 13.97 4.90 -1.42
CA ALA A 483 12.97 3.97 -1.93
C ALA A 483 11.54 4.54 -1.78
N TYR A 484 11.26 5.22 -0.67
CA TYR A 484 9.96 5.88 -0.41
C TYR A 484 9.76 7.22 -1.15
N THR A 485 10.76 7.71 -1.87
CA THR A 485 10.69 8.97 -2.64
C THR A 485 11.08 8.74 -4.10
N TYR A 486 12.37 8.70 -4.43
CA TYR A 486 12.85 8.51 -5.79
C TYR A 486 12.46 7.14 -6.37
N GLY A 487 12.60 6.05 -5.60
CA GLY A 487 12.26 4.70 -6.04
C GLY A 487 10.80 4.59 -6.42
N SER A 488 9.91 5.11 -5.56
CA SER A 488 8.46 5.17 -5.84
C SER A 488 8.15 6.06 -7.05
N ALA A 489 8.79 7.24 -7.18
CA ALA A 489 8.62 8.09 -8.35
C ALA A 489 9.10 7.40 -9.63
N TYR A 490 10.24 6.70 -9.57
CA TYR A 490 10.80 5.96 -10.70
C TYR A 490 9.84 4.86 -11.17
N ALA A 491 9.35 4.02 -10.25
CA ALA A 491 8.42 2.94 -10.57
C ALA A 491 7.09 3.44 -11.18
N MET A 492 6.82 4.74 -11.10
CA MET A 492 5.61 5.39 -11.61
C MET A 492 5.89 6.38 -12.77
N HIS A 493 7.05 6.32 -13.43
CA HIS A 493 7.47 7.24 -14.50
C HIS A 493 7.31 8.73 -14.13
N ALA A 494 7.52 9.07 -12.87
CA ALA A 494 7.36 10.42 -12.34
C ALA A 494 8.68 11.04 -11.84
N GLU A 495 9.81 10.34 -11.93
CA GLU A 495 11.10 10.76 -11.39
C GLU A 495 11.64 12.04 -12.05
N ASP A 496 11.22 12.36 -13.25
CA ASP A 496 11.56 13.65 -13.89
C ASP A 496 10.77 14.83 -13.27
N ARG A 497 9.67 14.53 -12.58
CA ARG A 497 8.74 15.55 -12.01
C ARG A 497 8.86 15.69 -10.49
N ILE A 498 9.01 14.57 -9.76
CA ILE A 498 8.95 14.47 -8.29
C ILE A 498 10.00 13.49 -7.75
N GLY A 499 10.00 13.22 -6.46
CA GLY A 499 10.80 12.20 -5.78
C GLY A 499 12.21 12.63 -5.39
N THR A 500 12.69 13.81 -5.84
CA THR A 500 13.94 14.42 -5.36
C THR A 500 13.81 15.93 -5.30
N LEU A 501 14.70 16.60 -4.51
CA LEU A 501 14.76 18.07 -4.41
C LEU A 501 15.58 18.72 -5.54
N ALA A 502 15.63 18.11 -6.71
CA ALA A 502 16.39 18.63 -7.82
C ALA A 502 15.71 19.87 -8.46
N CYS A 503 16.54 20.80 -8.93
CA CYS A 503 16.07 21.99 -9.64
C CYS A 503 15.24 21.63 -10.88
N GLY A 504 14.09 22.28 -11.05
CA GLY A 504 13.14 22.07 -12.14
C GLY A 504 12.01 21.08 -11.84
N LYS A 505 12.15 20.25 -10.79
CA LYS A 505 11.09 19.38 -10.32
C LYS A 505 9.99 20.15 -9.58
N GLN A 506 8.86 19.51 -9.39
CA GLN A 506 7.78 20.06 -8.58
C GLN A 506 8.23 20.19 -7.12
N ALA A 507 7.78 21.22 -6.47
CA ALA A 507 8.10 21.47 -5.07
C ALA A 507 7.16 20.64 -4.18
N ASP A 508 7.39 19.33 -4.19
CA ASP A 508 6.80 18.37 -3.27
C ASP A 508 7.82 18.13 -2.15
N ILE A 509 7.55 18.66 -0.98
CA ILE A 509 8.51 18.73 0.13
C ILE A 509 7.82 18.28 1.41
N CYS A 510 8.49 17.43 2.17
CA CYS A 510 8.16 17.07 3.54
C CYS A 510 9.23 17.64 4.49
N VAL A 511 8.79 18.17 5.62
CA VAL A 511 9.66 18.48 6.75
C VAL A 511 9.20 17.62 7.91
N LEU A 512 10.05 16.70 8.38
CA LEU A 512 9.79 15.90 9.56
C LEU A 512 10.26 16.64 10.82
N ASP A 513 9.58 16.44 11.95
CA ASP A 513 9.84 17.10 13.23
C ASP A 513 11.22 16.81 13.83
N ARG A 514 11.93 15.82 13.29
CA ARG A 514 13.27 15.37 13.71
C ARG A 514 14.12 14.92 12.54
N ASN A 515 15.44 14.80 12.76
CA ASN A 515 16.38 14.24 11.77
C ASN A 515 16.48 12.73 11.95
N LEU A 516 15.88 11.94 11.08
CA LEU A 516 15.85 10.48 11.15
C LEU A 516 17.24 9.82 11.12
N PHE A 517 18.26 10.52 10.61
CA PHE A 517 19.63 10.01 10.56
C PHE A 517 20.33 10.01 11.93
N ASP A 518 19.77 10.76 12.89
CA ASP A 518 20.30 10.90 14.25
C ASP A 518 19.39 10.25 15.31
N CYS A 519 18.29 9.58 14.87
CA CYS A 519 17.29 8.99 15.76
C CYS A 519 17.66 7.58 16.21
N GLU A 520 17.33 7.27 17.47
CA GLU A 520 17.22 5.88 17.92
C GLU A 520 16.00 5.18 17.25
N PRO A 521 15.98 3.84 17.16
CA PRO A 521 14.91 3.13 16.45
C PRO A 521 13.49 3.54 16.85
N ALA A 522 13.17 3.61 18.14
CA ALA A 522 11.83 3.98 18.61
C ALA A 522 11.43 5.42 18.23
N GLU A 523 12.41 6.34 18.14
CA GLU A 523 12.16 7.72 17.75
C GLU A 523 11.77 7.88 16.28
N VAL A 524 12.15 6.90 15.42
CA VAL A 524 11.76 6.89 14.01
C VAL A 524 10.25 6.70 13.87
N LEU A 525 9.65 5.79 14.65
CA LEU A 525 8.21 5.54 14.65
C LEU A 525 7.40 6.75 15.13
N GLU A 526 7.97 7.57 16.00
CA GLU A 526 7.31 8.78 16.54
C GLU A 526 7.41 9.99 15.60
N ALA A 527 8.19 9.93 14.52
CA ALA A 527 8.42 11.06 13.65
C ALA A 527 7.15 11.45 12.87
N THR A 528 6.83 12.74 12.87
CA THR A 528 5.65 13.31 12.21
C THR A 528 6.04 14.46 11.28
N ALA A 529 5.17 14.81 10.34
CA ALA A 529 5.44 15.96 9.48
C ALA A 529 5.16 17.28 10.23
N SER A 530 6.11 18.19 10.18
CA SER A 530 5.93 19.59 10.57
C SER A 530 5.38 20.43 9.43
N LEU A 531 5.68 20.04 8.17
CA LEU A 531 5.17 20.69 6.99
C LEU A 531 5.11 19.71 5.83
N THR A 532 4.03 19.77 5.06
CA THR A 532 3.91 19.09 3.78
C THR A 532 3.52 20.08 2.70
N MET A 533 4.26 20.08 1.60
CA MET A 533 4.06 20.93 0.44
C MET A 533 3.89 20.08 -0.81
N ILE A 534 2.89 20.40 -1.63
CA ILE A 534 2.62 19.76 -2.93
C ILE A 534 2.59 20.84 -4.01
N ALA A 535 3.43 20.69 -5.03
CA ALA A 535 3.55 21.65 -6.13
C ALA A 535 3.64 23.12 -5.62
N GLY A 536 4.48 23.35 -4.60
CA GLY A 536 4.72 24.65 -4.02
C GLY A 536 3.64 25.19 -3.08
N LYS A 537 2.57 24.42 -2.85
CA LYS A 537 1.49 24.80 -1.92
C LYS A 537 1.64 24.03 -0.61
N VAL A 538 1.63 24.72 0.52
CA VAL A 538 1.54 24.07 1.82
C VAL A 538 0.14 23.47 1.96
N VAL A 539 0.08 22.15 2.15
CA VAL A 539 -1.17 21.37 2.33
C VAL A 539 -1.35 20.91 3.77
N TYR A 540 -0.26 20.88 4.54
CA TYR A 540 -0.27 20.61 5.97
C TYR A 540 0.84 21.38 6.66
N GLU A 541 0.55 21.88 7.87
CA GLU A 541 1.50 22.50 8.80
C GLU A 541 1.04 22.21 10.23
N ALA A 542 1.95 21.67 11.09
CA ALA A 542 1.69 21.28 12.48
C ALA A 542 1.54 22.48 13.44
#